data_af5dfee253ddf6f1de335df7e600b7cc
#
_entry.id   af5dfee253ddf6f1de335df7e600b7cc
#
_cell.length_a   1.000
_cell.length_b   1.000
_cell.length_c   1.000
_cell.angle_alpha   90.00
_cell.angle_beta   90.00
_cell.angle_gamma   90.00
#
_symmetry.space_group_name_H-M   'P 1'
#
loop_
_entity.id
_entity.type
_entity.pdbx_description
1 polymer ?
#
loop_
_entity_poly.entity_id
_entity_poly.type
_entity_poly.pdbx_seq_one_letter_code
_entity_poly.pdbx_strand_id
1 'polypeptide(L)'
;MSDIDTVKALDAAIIEGINAKDADKATAPYAEDGAIMPPGAPTMSGHDAIRSYWQAAIDGGLSDVVASPTAAEVNGDSAVTMGTLAASMGGQGLSGKYILYFRNGDDGWKVQRDIWNFDA
;
A
#
# COMPACT_ATOMS: atom_id res chain seq x y z
N MET A 1 -8.12 -20.16 2.27
CA MET A 1 -6.96 -19.28 2.09
C MET A 1 -6.33 -19.01 3.44
N SER A 2 -5.03 -19.12 3.58
CA SER A 2 -4.35 -18.84 4.84
C SER A 2 -4.32 -17.33 5.10
N ASP A 3 -4.05 -16.94 6.36
CA ASP A 3 -3.92 -15.53 6.71
C ASP A 3 -2.76 -14.86 5.96
N ILE A 4 -1.65 -15.58 5.78
CA ILE A 4 -0.52 -15.07 4.98
C ILE A 4 -0.95 -14.80 3.54
N ASP A 5 -1.69 -15.70 2.93
CA ASP A 5 -2.20 -15.50 1.56
C ASP A 5 -3.12 -14.30 1.48
N THR A 6 -3.96 -14.12 2.50
CA THR A 6 -4.90 -13.00 2.56
C THR A 6 -4.16 -11.65 2.63
N VAL A 7 -3.17 -11.53 3.53
CA VAL A 7 -2.44 -10.25 3.64
C VAL A 7 -1.58 -9.97 2.41
N LYS A 8 -1.01 -10.99 1.79
CA LYS A 8 -0.29 -10.83 0.52
C LYS A 8 -1.23 -10.37 -0.60
N ALA A 9 -2.45 -10.87 -0.63
CA ALA A 9 -3.46 -10.45 -1.61
C ALA A 9 -3.86 -8.99 -1.41
N LEU A 10 -3.95 -8.53 -0.17
CA LEU A 10 -4.25 -7.12 0.13
C LEU A 10 -3.10 -6.20 -0.31
N ASP A 11 -1.86 -6.61 -0.05
CA ASP A 11 -0.66 -5.92 -0.53
C ASP A 11 -0.74 -5.75 -2.05
N ALA A 12 -0.97 -6.85 -2.78
CA ALA A 12 -1.07 -6.84 -4.24
C ALA A 12 -2.24 -5.98 -4.74
N ALA A 13 -3.36 -5.97 -4.02
CA ALA A 13 -4.57 -5.24 -4.44
C ALA A 13 -4.36 -3.72 -4.48
N ILE A 14 -3.55 -3.17 -3.57
CA ILE A 14 -3.19 -1.74 -3.60
C ILE A 14 -2.49 -1.43 -4.92
N ILE A 15 -1.51 -2.23 -5.27
CA ILE A 15 -0.68 -2.03 -6.47
C ILE A 15 -1.51 -2.18 -7.74
N GLU A 16 -2.41 -3.17 -7.78
CA GLU A 16 -3.32 -3.35 -8.90
C GLU A 16 -4.20 -2.12 -9.12
N GLY A 17 -4.72 -1.53 -8.03
CA GLY A 17 -5.52 -0.32 -8.11
C GLY A 17 -4.74 0.86 -8.66
N ILE A 18 -3.52 1.06 -8.20
CA ILE A 18 -2.66 2.14 -8.69
C ILE A 18 -2.37 1.96 -10.18
N ASN A 19 -1.98 0.77 -10.60
CA ASN A 19 -1.65 0.49 -12.00
C ASN A 19 -2.86 0.55 -12.93
N ALA A 20 -4.06 0.28 -12.40
CA ALA A 20 -5.31 0.44 -13.14
C ALA A 20 -5.78 1.89 -13.18
N LYS A 21 -5.07 2.82 -12.53
CA LYS A 21 -5.45 4.24 -12.39
C LYS A 21 -6.80 4.39 -11.72
N ASP A 22 -7.05 3.55 -10.71
CA ASP A 22 -8.30 3.48 -9.97
C ASP A 22 -7.99 3.69 -8.47
N ALA A 23 -8.12 4.93 -8.02
CA ALA A 23 -7.80 5.30 -6.64
C ALA A 23 -8.75 4.63 -5.63
N ASP A 24 -10.00 4.40 -5.99
CA ASP A 24 -10.95 3.70 -5.13
C ASP A 24 -10.52 2.25 -4.91
N LYS A 25 -10.08 1.57 -5.97
CA LYS A 25 -9.58 0.21 -5.90
C LYS A 25 -8.30 0.13 -5.07
N ALA A 26 -7.41 1.11 -5.23
CA ALA A 26 -6.16 1.16 -4.46
C ALA A 26 -6.43 1.39 -2.96
N THR A 27 -7.50 2.08 -2.62
CA THR A 27 -7.85 2.45 -1.24
C THR A 27 -8.62 1.36 -0.51
N ALA A 28 -9.38 0.54 -1.22
CA ALA A 28 -10.26 -0.49 -0.64
C ALA A 28 -9.55 -1.44 0.36
N PRO A 29 -8.29 -1.85 0.17
CA PRO A 29 -7.60 -2.74 1.13
C PRO A 29 -7.30 -2.11 2.48
N TYR A 30 -7.34 -0.78 2.61
CA TYR A 30 -7.03 -0.09 3.87
C TYR A 30 -8.23 -0.12 4.81
N ALA A 31 -7.95 -0.18 6.13
CA ALA A 31 -8.96 0.00 7.14
C ALA A 31 -9.51 1.43 7.07
N GLU A 32 -10.76 1.64 7.53
CA GLU A 32 -11.37 2.97 7.54
C GLU A 32 -10.54 4.00 8.34
N ASP A 33 -9.90 3.53 9.42
CA ASP A 33 -9.00 4.35 10.25
C ASP A 33 -7.53 4.09 9.91
N GLY A 34 -7.26 3.48 8.77
CA GLY A 34 -5.90 3.23 8.31
C GLY A 34 -5.17 4.52 7.91
N ALA A 35 -3.87 4.42 7.80
CA ALA A 35 -3.05 5.59 7.44
C ALA A 35 -1.92 5.20 6.51
N ILE A 36 -1.54 6.13 5.67
CA ILE A 36 -0.32 6.05 4.85
C ILE A 36 0.69 7.08 5.34
N MET A 37 1.95 6.71 5.22
CA MET A 37 3.09 7.54 5.62
C MET A 37 4.03 7.67 4.42
N PRO A 38 3.67 8.53 3.44
CA PRO A 38 4.47 8.65 2.22
C PRO A 38 5.76 9.41 2.43
N PRO A 39 6.78 9.17 1.59
CA PRO A 39 8.05 9.89 1.70
C PRO A 39 7.85 11.39 1.43
N GLY A 40 8.46 12.21 2.27
CA GLY A 40 8.44 13.66 2.10
C GLY A 40 7.11 14.33 2.37
N ALA A 41 6.15 13.63 3.01
CA ALA A 41 4.81 14.15 3.27
C ALA A 41 4.35 13.73 4.66
N PRO A 42 3.38 14.44 5.24
CA PRO A 42 2.83 14.04 6.54
C PRO A 42 1.99 12.76 6.44
N THR A 43 1.77 12.13 7.57
CA THR A 43 0.85 10.99 7.67
C THR A 43 -0.55 11.42 7.25
N MET A 44 -1.19 10.59 6.43
CA MET A 44 -2.55 10.82 5.95
C MET A 44 -3.44 9.68 6.44
N SER A 45 -4.51 10.03 7.16
CA SER A 45 -5.38 9.05 7.82
C SER A 45 -6.78 9.06 7.23
N GLY A 46 -7.35 7.85 7.10
CA GLY A 46 -8.71 7.64 6.63
C GLY A 46 -8.80 7.49 5.11
N HIS A 47 -9.89 6.86 4.66
CA HIS A 47 -10.09 6.53 3.25
C HIS A 47 -10.08 7.76 2.33
N ASP A 48 -10.70 8.86 2.75
CA ASP A 48 -10.76 10.06 1.89
C ASP A 48 -9.36 10.63 1.63
N ALA A 49 -8.54 10.72 2.67
CA ALA A 49 -7.17 11.24 2.54
C ALA A 49 -6.29 10.28 1.74
N ILE A 50 -6.39 8.98 1.98
CA ILE A 50 -5.62 7.96 1.25
C ILE A 50 -6.01 7.97 -0.23
N ARG A 51 -7.30 7.99 -0.51
CA ARG A 51 -7.81 8.04 -1.89
C ARG A 51 -7.30 9.29 -2.62
N SER A 52 -7.37 10.44 -1.97
CA SER A 52 -6.90 11.70 -2.56
C SER A 52 -5.40 11.64 -2.86
N TYR A 53 -4.62 11.02 -1.98
CA TYR A 53 -3.19 10.85 -2.21
C TYR A 53 -2.92 10.00 -3.45
N TRP A 54 -3.56 8.84 -3.56
CA TRP A 54 -3.36 7.95 -4.72
C TRP A 54 -3.86 8.59 -6.00
N GLN A 55 -4.99 9.30 -5.95
CA GLN A 55 -5.49 10.02 -7.12
C GLN A 55 -4.49 11.08 -7.60
N ALA A 56 -3.93 11.86 -6.68
CA ALA A 56 -2.94 12.87 -7.03
C ALA A 56 -1.65 12.25 -7.59
N ALA A 57 -1.21 11.13 -7.03
CA ALA A 57 -0.03 10.41 -7.52
C ALA A 57 -0.26 9.86 -8.93
N ILE A 58 -1.42 9.28 -9.18
CA ILE A 58 -1.81 8.76 -10.50
C ILE A 58 -1.85 9.91 -11.51
N ASP A 59 -2.50 11.01 -11.16
CA ASP A 59 -2.61 12.20 -12.03
C ASP A 59 -1.24 12.81 -12.30
N GLY A 60 -0.32 12.69 -11.34
CA GLY A 60 1.06 13.18 -11.48
C GLY A 60 1.98 12.27 -12.29
N GLY A 61 1.50 11.12 -12.74
CA GLY A 61 2.24 10.23 -13.63
C GLY A 61 2.80 8.97 -12.99
N LEU A 62 2.33 8.60 -11.79
CA LEU A 62 2.73 7.33 -11.16
C LEU A 62 2.19 6.16 -11.98
N SER A 63 3.07 5.24 -12.38
CA SER A 63 2.73 4.07 -13.19
C SER A 63 3.74 2.95 -12.99
N ASP A 64 3.41 1.77 -13.53
CA ASP A 64 4.31 0.61 -13.57
C ASP A 64 4.86 0.25 -12.18
N VAL A 65 3.99 0.30 -11.17
CA VAL A 65 4.38 -0.01 -9.80
C VAL A 65 4.51 -1.53 -9.64
N VAL A 66 5.64 -1.95 -9.11
CA VAL A 66 5.91 -3.35 -8.78
C VAL A 66 6.32 -3.43 -7.33
N ALA A 67 5.55 -4.14 -6.53
CA ALA A 67 5.90 -4.45 -5.15
C ALA A 67 6.32 -5.91 -5.08
N SER A 68 7.47 -6.17 -4.50
CA SER A 68 8.03 -7.52 -4.38
C SER A 68 8.20 -7.85 -2.89
N PRO A 69 7.21 -8.55 -2.29
CA PRO A 69 7.31 -8.92 -0.88
C PRO A 69 8.51 -9.83 -0.61
N THR A 70 9.33 -9.48 0.36
CA THR A 70 10.48 -10.28 0.79
C THR A 70 10.19 -11.01 2.08
N ALA A 71 9.19 -10.57 2.86
CA ALA A 71 8.78 -11.22 4.10
C ALA A 71 7.31 -10.95 4.37
N ALA A 72 6.65 -11.92 5.00
CA ALA A 72 5.28 -11.78 5.49
C ALA A 72 5.17 -12.58 6.79
N GLU A 73 4.67 -11.96 7.85
CA GLU A 73 4.52 -12.58 9.16
C GLU A 73 3.13 -12.30 9.70
N VAL A 74 2.51 -13.33 10.30
CA VAL A 74 1.21 -13.21 10.96
C VAL A 74 1.37 -13.60 12.41
N ASN A 75 0.90 -12.75 13.32
CA ASN A 75 0.94 -12.98 14.76
C ASN A 75 -0.45 -12.67 15.35
N GLY A 76 -1.29 -13.70 15.49
CA GLY A 76 -2.66 -13.52 15.98
C GLY A 76 -3.45 -12.61 15.04
N ASP A 77 -3.92 -11.48 15.55
CA ASP A 77 -4.74 -10.52 14.81
C ASP A 77 -3.91 -9.41 14.14
N SER A 78 -2.59 -9.55 14.09
CA SER A 78 -1.73 -8.60 13.39
C SER A 78 -0.82 -9.30 12.40
N ALA A 79 -0.39 -8.56 11.39
CA ALA A 79 0.50 -9.08 10.37
C ALA A 79 1.36 -7.95 9.80
N VAL A 80 2.48 -8.34 9.21
CA VAL A 80 3.41 -7.43 8.55
C VAL A 80 3.82 -8.04 7.22
N THR A 81 3.82 -7.23 6.17
CA THR A 81 4.56 -7.55 4.94
C THR A 81 5.61 -6.48 4.73
N MET A 82 6.72 -6.85 4.12
CA MET A 82 7.77 -5.91 3.76
C MET A 82 8.42 -6.36 2.46
N GLY A 83 8.98 -5.43 1.75
CA GLY A 83 9.62 -5.75 0.49
C GLY A 83 10.19 -4.53 -0.21
N THR A 84 10.48 -4.73 -1.48
CA THR A 84 11.00 -3.68 -2.35
C THR A 84 9.91 -3.18 -3.26
N LEU A 85 10.06 -1.95 -3.71
CA LEU A 85 9.22 -1.39 -4.75
C LEU A 85 10.03 -0.80 -5.89
N ALA A 86 9.40 -0.84 -7.07
CA ALA A 86 9.86 -0.09 -8.23
C ALA A 86 8.65 0.60 -8.84
N ALA A 87 8.84 1.75 -9.42
CA ALA A 87 7.77 2.52 -10.05
C ALA A 87 8.34 3.47 -11.08
N SER A 88 7.45 4.07 -11.86
CA SER A 88 7.79 5.16 -12.76
C SER A 88 6.95 6.38 -12.37
N MET A 89 7.58 7.53 -12.31
CA MET A 89 6.90 8.80 -12.05
C MET A 89 7.24 9.76 -13.19
N GLY A 90 6.26 10.02 -14.07
CA GLY A 90 6.49 10.89 -15.22
C GLY A 90 7.60 10.39 -16.14
N GLY A 91 7.78 9.08 -16.25
CA GLY A 91 8.82 8.46 -17.07
C GLY A 91 10.16 8.24 -16.37
N GLN A 92 10.29 8.71 -15.11
CA GLN A 92 11.51 8.49 -14.33
C GLN A 92 11.35 7.28 -13.41
N GLY A 93 12.31 6.34 -13.47
CA GLY A 93 12.31 5.16 -12.63
C GLY A 93 12.62 5.48 -11.17
N LEU A 94 11.88 4.86 -10.26
CA LEU A 94 12.08 4.96 -8.82
C LEU A 94 12.24 3.56 -8.24
N SER A 95 13.08 3.44 -7.21
CA SER A 95 13.25 2.20 -6.45
C SER A 95 13.18 2.50 -4.97
N GLY A 96 12.61 1.60 -4.20
CA GLY A 96 12.46 1.81 -2.77
C GLY A 96 12.08 0.56 -2.02
N LYS A 97 11.54 0.76 -0.84
CA LYS A 97 11.15 -0.31 0.06
C LYS A 97 9.96 0.12 0.90
N TYR A 98 9.23 -0.87 1.41
CA TYR A 98 7.99 -0.62 2.14
C TYR A 98 7.77 -1.62 3.26
N ILE A 99 6.95 -1.22 4.22
CA ILE A 99 6.37 -2.08 5.25
C ILE A 99 4.88 -1.77 5.33
N LEU A 100 4.06 -2.83 5.34
CA LEU A 100 2.63 -2.75 5.62
C LEU A 100 2.34 -3.45 6.93
N TYR A 101 1.55 -2.80 7.78
CA TYR A 101 1.03 -3.37 9.00
C TYR A 101 -0.47 -3.61 8.84
N PHE A 102 -0.91 -4.84 9.13
CA PHE A 102 -2.29 -5.28 8.98
C PHE A 102 -2.90 -5.62 10.32
N ARG A 103 -4.20 -5.44 10.43
CA ARG A 103 -4.98 -5.92 11.56
C ARG A 103 -6.17 -6.70 11.07
N ASN A 104 -6.50 -7.78 11.81
CA ASN A 104 -7.70 -8.58 11.57
C ASN A 104 -8.76 -8.12 12.58
N GLY A 105 -9.68 -7.29 12.13
CA GLY A 105 -10.76 -6.76 12.93
C GLY A 105 -12.12 -7.33 12.53
N ASP A 106 -13.18 -6.62 12.86
CA ASP A 106 -14.55 -7.04 12.60
C ASP A 106 -14.83 -7.26 11.11
N ASP A 107 -14.18 -6.49 10.26
CA ASP A 107 -14.31 -6.58 8.80
C ASP A 107 -13.24 -7.47 8.15
N GLY A 108 -12.52 -8.25 8.95
CA GLY A 108 -11.43 -9.09 8.47
C GLY A 108 -10.10 -8.34 8.42
N TRP A 109 -9.16 -8.91 7.66
CA TRP A 109 -7.84 -8.31 7.49
C TRP A 109 -7.91 -7.04 6.66
N LYS A 110 -7.26 -5.98 7.15
CA LYS A 110 -7.13 -4.68 6.45
C LYS A 110 -5.75 -4.10 6.70
N VAL A 111 -5.28 -3.28 5.77
CA VAL A 111 -4.04 -2.52 5.95
C VAL A 111 -4.31 -1.40 6.95
N GLN A 112 -3.57 -1.38 8.05
CA GLN A 112 -3.72 -0.39 9.10
C GLN A 112 -2.72 0.76 8.97
N ARG A 113 -1.48 0.43 8.58
CA ARG A 113 -0.41 1.42 8.36
C ARG A 113 0.40 1.00 7.15
N ASP A 114 0.79 1.97 6.35
CA ASP A 114 1.57 1.77 5.14
C ASP A 114 2.67 2.83 5.11
N ILE A 115 3.91 2.40 5.12
CA ILE A 115 5.06 3.30 5.05
C ILE A 115 6.00 2.83 3.96
N TRP A 116 6.51 3.77 3.19
CA TRP A 116 7.51 3.47 2.16
C TRP A 116 8.47 4.63 1.99
N ASN A 117 9.62 4.34 1.38
CA ASN A 117 10.56 5.36 0.97
C ASN A 117 11.23 4.97 -0.34
N PHE A 118 11.93 5.91 -0.92
CA PHE A 118 12.73 5.70 -2.12
C PHE A 118 14.21 5.77 -1.76
N ASP A 119 15.02 5.02 -2.52
CA ASP A 119 16.45 4.85 -2.19
C ASP A 119 17.30 6.08 -2.54
N ALA A 120 16.79 6.96 -3.39
CA ALA A 120 17.53 8.16 -3.76
C ALA A 120 16.62 9.35 -3.99
#